data_a0661972a08ccbd8f06b2954098ddfeb
#
_entry.id   a0661972a08ccbd8f06b2954098ddfeb
#
_cell.length_a   1.000
_cell.length_b   1.000
_cell.length_c   1.000
_cell.angle_alpha   90.00
_cell.angle_beta   90.00
_cell.angle_gamma   90.00
#
_symmetry.space_group_name_H-M   'P 1'
#
loop_
_entity.id
_entity.type
_entity.pdbx_description
1 polymer ?
#
loop_
_entity_poly.entity_id
_entity_poly.type
_entity_poly.pdbx_seq_one_letter_code
_entity_poly.pdbx_strand_id
1 'polypeptide(L)'
;MSYVDIPTTQDEMLELLVDFGRETYPTLIAIIAIAVYSGFVFMFYRILAKKDLLTLDLSKYADDFGGKVKKYLRSVLFVIQYIVVVPVLIAFWTLVLAVILTLLSDSSDHTRNALIATSVVGAVRILAYWTEDLSRDVAKMLPFAVLGVYLVSSTSV
;
A
#
# COMPACT_ATOMS: atom_id res chain seq x y z
N MET A 1 -9.29 15.40 -44.66
CA MET A 1 -7.92 14.86 -44.49
C MET A 1 -7.03 16.05 -44.23
N SER A 2 -6.70 16.32 -42.94
CA SER A 2 -5.72 17.38 -42.61
C SER A 2 -4.33 16.80 -42.95
N TYR A 3 -3.66 17.45 -43.86
CA TYR A 3 -2.26 17.19 -44.14
C TYR A 3 -1.49 17.45 -42.86
N VAL A 4 -0.82 16.44 -42.35
CA VAL A 4 0.23 16.60 -41.35
C VAL A 4 1.37 17.31 -42.07
N ASP A 5 1.53 18.60 -41.81
CA ASP A 5 2.68 19.37 -42.34
C ASP A 5 3.94 18.73 -41.76
N ILE A 6 4.70 18.08 -42.62
CA ILE A 6 5.99 17.50 -42.24
C ILE A 6 6.97 18.67 -42.11
N PRO A 7 7.62 18.85 -40.95
CA PRO A 7 8.56 19.95 -40.75
C PRO A 7 9.71 19.83 -41.74
N THR A 8 9.92 20.90 -42.50
CA THR A 8 10.96 20.94 -43.55
C THR A 8 12.22 21.68 -43.08
N THR A 9 12.11 22.44 -42.00
CA THR A 9 13.18 23.25 -41.45
C THR A 9 13.65 22.68 -40.11
N GLN A 10 14.95 22.82 -39.81
CA GLN A 10 15.56 22.30 -38.57
C GLN A 10 14.94 22.95 -37.31
N ASP A 11 14.54 24.22 -37.40
CA ASP A 11 13.88 24.96 -36.32
C ASP A 11 12.47 24.45 -36.04
N GLU A 12 11.70 24.19 -37.10
CA GLU A 12 10.34 23.57 -36.96
C GLU A 12 10.40 22.20 -36.34
N MET A 13 11.43 21.41 -36.65
CA MET A 13 11.63 20.10 -36.09
C MET A 13 11.97 20.17 -34.58
N LEU A 14 12.77 21.15 -34.18
CA LEU A 14 13.09 21.41 -32.77
C LEU A 14 11.86 21.87 -31.99
N GLU A 15 11.06 22.78 -32.53
CA GLU A 15 9.79 23.19 -31.90
C GLU A 15 8.85 22.01 -31.70
N LEU A 16 8.70 21.17 -32.72
CA LEU A 16 7.85 19.99 -32.65
C LEU A 16 8.33 18.98 -31.60
N LEU A 17 9.64 18.77 -31.45
CA LEU A 17 10.21 17.93 -30.40
C LEU A 17 10.03 18.51 -29.00
N VAL A 18 10.16 19.82 -28.84
CA VAL A 18 9.95 20.51 -27.55
C VAL A 18 8.49 20.44 -27.14
N ASP A 19 7.57 20.68 -28.08
CA ASP A 19 6.12 20.59 -27.79
C ASP A 19 5.70 19.15 -27.47
N PHE A 20 6.20 18.17 -28.22
CA PHE A 20 5.98 16.77 -27.92
C PHE A 20 6.52 16.40 -26.51
N GLY A 21 7.72 16.85 -26.16
CA GLY A 21 8.29 16.66 -24.84
C GLY A 21 7.44 17.29 -23.73
N ARG A 22 6.93 18.49 -23.98
CA ARG A 22 6.07 19.24 -23.05
C ARG A 22 4.73 18.53 -22.83
N GLU A 23 4.11 18.02 -23.88
CA GLU A 23 2.85 17.26 -23.79
C GLU A 23 3.04 15.87 -23.16
N THR A 24 4.19 15.24 -23.40
CA THR A 24 4.48 13.88 -22.89
C THR A 24 4.93 13.88 -21.44
N TYR A 25 5.55 14.96 -20.95
CA TYR A 25 6.10 15.05 -19.61
C TYR A 25 5.09 14.75 -18.49
N PRO A 26 3.86 15.30 -18.48
CA PRO A 26 2.86 14.96 -17.46
C PRO A 26 2.48 13.48 -17.47
N THR A 27 2.42 12.86 -18.64
CA THR A 27 2.13 11.42 -18.78
C THR A 27 3.25 10.57 -18.20
N LEU A 28 4.51 10.93 -18.42
CA LEU A 28 5.66 10.21 -17.82
C LEU A 28 5.65 10.32 -16.29
N ILE A 29 5.34 11.50 -15.74
CA ILE A 29 5.20 11.67 -14.29
C ILE A 29 4.07 10.81 -13.76
N ALA A 30 2.92 10.78 -14.43
CA ALA A 30 1.78 9.95 -14.04
C ALA A 30 2.15 8.45 -14.02
N ILE A 31 2.88 7.95 -15.03
CA ILE A 31 3.35 6.58 -15.09
C ILE A 31 4.25 6.25 -13.89
N ILE A 32 5.21 7.11 -13.57
CA ILE A 32 6.11 6.92 -12.44
C ILE A 32 5.34 6.96 -11.12
N ALA A 33 4.44 7.92 -10.96
CA ALA A 33 3.61 8.06 -9.76
C ALA A 33 2.74 6.82 -9.52
N ILE A 34 2.11 6.28 -10.55
CA ILE A 34 1.31 5.05 -10.48
C ILE A 34 2.20 3.86 -10.11
N ALA A 35 3.38 3.74 -10.71
CA ALA A 35 4.31 2.65 -10.42
C ALA A 35 4.79 2.68 -8.97
N VAL A 36 5.18 3.85 -8.45
CA VAL A 36 5.59 4.03 -7.05
C VAL A 36 4.45 3.73 -6.09
N TYR A 37 3.25 4.25 -6.38
CA TYR A 37 2.05 3.99 -5.58
C TYR A 37 1.70 2.49 -5.55
N SER A 38 1.76 1.81 -6.70
CA SER A 38 1.50 0.37 -6.79
C SER A 38 2.52 -0.45 -6.00
N GLY A 39 3.80 -0.05 -6.02
CA GLY A 39 4.85 -0.66 -5.19
C GLY A 39 4.58 -0.46 -3.69
N PHE A 40 4.12 0.72 -3.29
CA PHE A 40 3.71 0.99 -1.92
C PHE A 40 2.52 0.12 -1.50
N VAL A 41 1.47 0.03 -2.32
CA VAL A 41 0.30 -0.83 -2.07
C VAL A 41 0.71 -2.30 -1.97
N PHE A 42 1.64 -2.75 -2.82
CA PHE A 42 2.20 -4.11 -2.73
C PHE A 42 2.85 -4.37 -1.38
N MET A 43 3.68 -3.47 -0.89
CA MET A 43 4.30 -3.60 0.43
C MET A 43 3.26 -3.56 1.55
N PHE A 44 2.28 -2.66 1.44
CA PHE A 44 1.19 -2.51 2.40
C PHE A 44 0.40 -3.81 2.57
N TYR A 45 -0.18 -4.36 1.49
CA TYR A 45 -1.00 -5.55 1.62
C TYR A 45 -0.18 -6.80 1.97
N ARG A 46 1.06 -6.87 1.53
CA ARG A 46 1.94 -8.00 1.84
C ARG A 46 2.21 -8.13 3.33
N ILE A 47 2.38 -7.02 4.03
CA ILE A 47 2.61 -7.01 5.48
C ILE A 47 1.29 -7.20 6.23
N LEU A 48 0.27 -6.43 5.86
CA LEU A 48 -1.00 -6.41 6.58
C LEU A 48 -1.77 -7.74 6.49
N ALA A 49 -1.74 -8.39 5.34
CA ALA A 49 -2.48 -9.62 5.07
C ALA A 49 -1.78 -10.90 5.55
N LYS A 50 -0.58 -10.82 6.10
CA LYS A 50 0.08 -11.98 6.70
C LYS A 50 -0.66 -12.47 7.93
N LYS A 51 -0.91 -13.78 8.00
CA LYS A 51 -1.45 -14.42 9.19
C LYS A 51 -0.49 -14.28 10.36
N ASP A 52 0.76 -14.68 10.16
CA ASP A 52 1.80 -14.69 11.18
C ASP A 52 2.71 -13.47 11.01
N LEU A 53 2.43 -12.40 11.75
CA LEU A 53 3.25 -11.19 11.75
C LEU A 53 4.58 -11.40 12.49
N LEU A 54 4.57 -12.26 13.49
CA LEU A 54 5.75 -12.68 14.26
C LEU A 54 5.84 -14.20 14.25
N THR A 55 7.04 -14.73 14.13
CA THR A 55 7.32 -16.17 14.18
C THR A 55 8.12 -16.53 15.42
N LEU A 56 7.72 -17.63 16.07
CA LEU A 56 8.41 -18.19 17.21
C LEU A 56 9.10 -19.49 16.82
N ASP A 57 10.42 -19.51 16.92
CA ASP A 57 11.23 -20.70 16.73
C ASP A 57 11.77 -21.19 18.07
N LEU A 58 11.29 -22.35 18.52
CA LEU A 58 11.71 -23.01 19.75
C LEU A 58 12.70 -24.16 19.52
N SER A 59 13.05 -24.46 18.26
CA SER A 59 13.93 -25.58 17.91
C SER A 59 15.38 -25.39 18.38
N LYS A 60 15.77 -24.17 18.74
CA LYS A 60 17.11 -23.82 19.22
C LYS A 60 17.41 -24.26 20.65
N TYR A 61 16.40 -24.65 21.42
CA TYR A 61 16.53 -24.92 22.84
C TYR A 61 16.68 -26.42 23.10
N ALA A 62 17.59 -26.77 24.01
CA ALA A 62 17.83 -28.15 24.43
C ALA A 62 16.64 -28.69 25.22
N ASP A 63 16.47 -30.03 25.22
CA ASP A 63 15.38 -30.73 25.93
C ASP A 63 15.65 -30.98 27.43
N ASP A 64 16.76 -30.45 27.97
CA ASP A 64 17.07 -30.48 29.39
C ASP A 64 16.19 -29.52 30.22
N PHE A 65 16.29 -29.55 31.54
CA PHE A 65 15.49 -28.66 32.41
C PHE A 65 15.77 -27.20 32.15
N GLY A 66 17.02 -26.80 31.95
CA GLY A 66 17.42 -25.44 31.65
C GLY A 66 16.88 -24.98 30.27
N GLY A 67 16.88 -25.86 29.26
CA GLY A 67 16.30 -25.62 27.94
C GLY A 67 14.78 -25.46 28.00
N LYS A 68 14.08 -26.26 28.81
CA LYS A 68 12.62 -26.14 29.02
C LYS A 68 12.23 -24.81 29.67
N VAL A 69 12.96 -24.37 30.67
CA VAL A 69 12.75 -23.04 31.31
C VAL A 69 12.97 -21.93 30.32
N LYS A 70 14.02 -21.98 29.51
CA LYS A 70 14.29 -20.98 28.45
C LYS A 70 13.21 -20.98 27.39
N LYS A 71 12.73 -22.16 26.95
CA LYS A 71 11.59 -22.29 26.03
C LYS A 71 10.34 -21.58 26.57
N TYR A 72 10.01 -21.84 27.84
CA TYR A 72 8.85 -21.25 28.49
C TYR A 72 8.97 -19.73 28.58
N LEU A 73 10.08 -19.21 29.06
CA LEU A 73 10.34 -17.78 29.13
C LEU A 73 10.27 -17.13 27.75
N ARG A 74 10.83 -17.76 26.72
CA ARG A 74 10.78 -17.26 25.34
C ARG A 74 9.35 -17.25 24.81
N SER A 75 8.56 -18.28 25.09
CA SER A 75 7.15 -18.34 24.71
C SER A 75 6.32 -17.23 25.37
N VAL A 76 6.53 -16.99 26.66
CA VAL A 76 5.84 -15.91 27.40
C VAL A 76 6.23 -14.54 26.85
N LEU A 77 7.53 -14.29 26.62
CA LEU A 77 8.01 -13.06 26.01
C LEU A 77 7.45 -12.85 24.60
N PHE A 78 7.35 -13.92 23.81
CA PHE A 78 6.75 -13.88 22.47
C PHE A 78 5.27 -13.47 22.53
N VAL A 79 4.49 -14.06 23.45
CA VAL A 79 3.08 -13.71 23.61
C VAL A 79 2.92 -12.26 24.02
N ILE A 80 3.71 -11.77 24.97
CA ILE A 80 3.71 -10.36 25.40
C ILE A 80 4.09 -9.45 24.22
N GLN A 81 5.14 -9.80 23.49
CA GLN A 81 5.58 -9.06 22.31
C GLN A 81 4.49 -9.04 21.24
N TYR A 82 3.82 -10.17 21.01
CA TYR A 82 2.72 -10.26 20.04
C TYR A 82 1.53 -9.38 20.43
N ILE A 83 1.13 -9.38 21.70
CA ILE A 83 0.04 -8.56 22.24
C ILE A 83 0.31 -7.06 22.08
N VAL A 84 1.56 -6.63 22.15
CA VAL A 84 1.94 -5.21 22.02
C VAL A 84 2.17 -4.83 20.56
N VAL A 85 2.94 -5.63 19.82
CA VAL A 85 3.39 -5.30 18.45
C VAL A 85 2.24 -5.33 17.46
N VAL A 86 1.33 -6.31 17.55
CA VAL A 86 0.24 -6.44 16.58
C VAL A 86 -0.73 -5.26 16.61
N PRO A 87 -1.24 -4.80 17.77
CA PRO A 87 -2.07 -3.61 17.81
C PRO A 87 -1.36 -2.34 17.32
N VAL A 88 -0.08 -2.16 17.66
CA VAL A 88 0.73 -1.02 17.19
C VAL A 88 0.86 -1.05 15.67
N LEU A 89 1.13 -2.21 15.09
CA LEU A 89 1.23 -2.38 13.64
C LEU A 89 -0.09 -2.11 12.94
N ILE A 90 -1.20 -2.59 13.50
CA ILE A 90 -2.56 -2.32 12.99
C ILE A 90 -2.85 -0.83 13.04
N ALA A 91 -2.58 -0.16 14.17
CA ALA A 91 -2.76 1.28 14.32
C ALA A 91 -1.92 2.07 13.32
N PHE A 92 -0.67 1.69 13.13
CA PHE A 92 0.23 2.29 12.14
C PHE A 92 -0.35 2.19 10.72
N TRP A 93 -0.77 1.00 10.28
CA TRP A 93 -1.31 0.81 8.94
C TRP A 93 -2.68 1.46 8.75
N THR A 94 -3.51 1.53 9.80
CA THR A 94 -4.75 2.30 9.79
C THR A 94 -4.47 3.78 9.57
N LEU A 95 -3.47 4.34 10.26
CA LEU A 95 -3.06 5.73 10.09
C LEU A 95 -2.56 5.99 8.67
N VAL A 96 -1.69 5.13 8.14
CA VAL A 96 -1.18 5.23 6.76
C VAL A 96 -2.32 5.23 5.75
N LEU A 97 -3.27 4.30 5.87
CA LEU A 97 -4.42 4.22 4.97
C LEU A 97 -5.35 5.45 5.11
N ALA A 98 -5.58 5.94 6.32
CA ALA A 98 -6.37 7.14 6.56
C ALA A 98 -5.73 8.39 5.92
N VAL A 99 -4.41 8.51 5.99
CA VAL A 99 -3.66 9.59 5.32
C VAL A 99 -3.80 9.49 3.80
N ILE A 100 -3.65 8.30 3.23
CA ILE A 100 -3.82 8.07 1.79
C ILE A 100 -5.24 8.47 1.36
N LEU A 101 -6.28 8.03 2.09
CA LEU A 101 -7.66 8.41 1.80
C LEU A 101 -7.88 9.91 1.86
N THR A 102 -7.27 10.59 2.83
CA THR A 102 -7.38 12.04 2.97
C THR A 102 -6.68 12.79 1.83
N LEU A 103 -5.53 12.29 1.36
CA LEU A 103 -4.77 12.92 0.29
C LEU A 103 -5.38 12.70 -1.10
N LEU A 104 -5.94 11.51 -1.35
CA LEU A 104 -6.47 11.13 -2.66
C LEU A 104 -7.98 11.37 -2.80
N SER A 105 -8.69 11.51 -1.71
CA SER A 105 -10.13 11.80 -1.68
C SER A 105 -10.38 13.29 -1.54
N ASP A 106 -11.35 13.83 -2.27
CA ASP A 106 -11.79 15.21 -2.12
C ASP A 106 -12.55 15.46 -0.79
N SER A 107 -12.78 14.40 -0.02
CA SER A 107 -13.45 14.49 1.27
C SER A 107 -12.51 14.99 2.37
N SER A 108 -12.82 16.15 2.91
CA SER A 108 -12.14 16.71 4.08
C SER A 108 -12.60 16.11 5.43
N ASP A 109 -13.49 15.12 5.39
CA ASP A 109 -13.98 14.45 6.61
C ASP A 109 -12.99 13.40 7.09
N HIS A 110 -12.06 13.84 7.94
CA HIS A 110 -11.01 12.99 8.52
C HIS A 110 -11.58 11.85 9.36
N THR A 111 -12.68 12.10 10.07
CA THR A 111 -13.33 11.07 10.90
C THR A 111 -13.88 9.94 10.04
N ARG A 112 -14.52 10.27 8.93
CA ARG A 112 -15.04 9.28 7.98
C ARG A 112 -13.89 8.47 7.35
N ASN A 113 -12.82 9.14 6.93
CA ASN A 113 -11.66 8.48 6.35
C ASN A 113 -10.98 7.53 7.35
N ALA A 114 -10.88 7.93 8.62
CA ALA A 114 -10.35 7.09 9.68
C ALA A 114 -11.23 5.86 9.95
N LEU A 115 -12.55 6.02 9.95
CA LEU A 115 -13.49 4.90 10.13
C LEU A 115 -13.40 3.89 8.98
N ILE A 116 -13.31 4.37 7.74
CA ILE A 116 -13.15 3.51 6.56
C ILE A 116 -11.82 2.76 6.65
N ALA A 117 -10.72 3.45 6.96
CA ALA A 117 -9.40 2.85 7.10
C ALA A 117 -9.40 1.76 8.19
N THR A 118 -9.98 2.03 9.36
CA THR A 118 -10.07 1.08 10.47
C THR A 118 -10.89 -0.15 10.07
N SER A 119 -12.01 0.06 9.38
CA SER A 119 -12.88 -1.03 8.93
C SER A 119 -12.18 -1.96 7.94
N VAL A 120 -11.44 -1.38 6.98
CA VAL A 120 -10.68 -2.17 5.99
C VAL A 120 -9.53 -2.92 6.64
N VAL A 121 -8.73 -2.26 7.47
CA VAL A 121 -7.61 -2.90 8.16
C VAL A 121 -8.10 -4.01 9.09
N GLY A 122 -9.19 -3.76 9.83
CA GLY A 122 -9.82 -4.77 10.68
C GLY A 122 -10.32 -5.98 9.89
N ALA A 123 -11.03 -5.76 8.78
CA ALA A 123 -11.50 -6.82 7.90
C ALA A 123 -10.34 -7.64 7.33
N VAL A 124 -9.29 -6.99 6.84
CA VAL A 124 -8.08 -7.66 6.33
C VAL A 124 -7.44 -8.54 7.40
N ARG A 125 -7.35 -8.06 8.63
CA ARG A 125 -6.77 -8.85 9.75
C ARG A 125 -7.64 -10.05 10.12
N ILE A 126 -8.95 -9.93 10.13
CA ILE A 126 -9.85 -11.07 10.35
C ILE A 126 -9.71 -12.10 9.23
N LEU A 127 -9.73 -11.64 7.99
CA LEU A 127 -9.61 -12.51 6.82
C LEU A 127 -8.25 -13.22 6.72
N ALA A 128 -7.18 -12.60 7.23
CA ALA A 128 -5.85 -13.21 7.26
C ALA A 128 -5.81 -14.54 8.04
N TYR A 129 -6.66 -14.69 9.05
CA TYR A 129 -6.81 -15.93 9.81
C TYR A 129 -7.67 -16.98 9.10
N TRP A 130 -8.46 -16.55 8.11
CA TRP A 130 -9.25 -17.47 7.29
C TRP A 130 -8.44 -17.93 6.08
N THR A 131 -8.13 -16.98 5.18
CA THR A 131 -7.24 -17.23 4.03
C THR A 131 -6.43 -15.97 3.72
N GLU A 132 -5.10 -16.16 3.61
CA GLU A 132 -4.21 -15.05 3.28
C GLU A 132 -4.46 -14.48 1.89
N ASP A 133 -4.88 -15.31 0.94
CA ASP A 133 -5.16 -14.88 -0.44
C ASP A 133 -6.34 -13.90 -0.50
N LEU A 134 -7.45 -14.23 0.19
CA LEU A 134 -8.60 -13.35 0.28
C LEU A 134 -8.25 -12.06 1.03
N SER A 135 -7.49 -12.16 2.10
CA SER A 135 -7.02 -11.02 2.87
C SER A 135 -6.18 -10.05 2.02
N ARG A 136 -5.28 -10.59 1.19
CA ARG A 136 -4.49 -9.79 0.24
C ARG A 136 -5.34 -9.09 -0.79
N ASP A 137 -6.33 -9.78 -1.34
CA ASP A 137 -7.23 -9.21 -2.34
C ASP A 137 -8.06 -8.06 -1.77
N VAL A 138 -8.62 -8.24 -0.57
CA VAL A 138 -9.37 -7.18 0.13
C VAL A 138 -8.46 -6.00 0.51
N ALA A 139 -7.24 -6.25 0.95
CA ALA A 139 -6.29 -5.19 1.28
C ALA A 139 -5.92 -4.30 0.08
N LYS A 140 -5.90 -4.84 -1.13
CA LYS A 140 -5.63 -4.09 -2.37
C LYS A 140 -6.80 -3.25 -2.84
N MET A 141 -8.03 -3.66 -2.55
CA MET A 141 -9.23 -3.08 -3.17
C MET A 141 -9.36 -1.58 -2.90
N LEU A 142 -9.26 -1.15 -1.64
CA LEU A 142 -9.47 0.25 -1.31
C LEU A 142 -8.36 1.17 -1.84
N PRO A 143 -7.06 0.89 -1.65
CA PRO A 143 -5.99 1.73 -2.20
C PRO A 143 -6.07 1.88 -3.73
N PHE A 144 -6.37 0.81 -4.47
CA PHE A 144 -6.51 0.89 -5.92
C PHE A 144 -7.81 1.55 -6.38
N ALA A 145 -8.92 1.36 -5.66
CA ALA A 145 -10.17 2.05 -5.95
C ALA A 145 -10.02 3.56 -5.80
N VAL A 146 -9.37 4.03 -4.73
CA VAL A 146 -9.11 5.45 -4.48
C VAL A 146 -8.19 6.03 -5.55
N LEU A 147 -7.14 5.31 -5.95
CA LEU A 147 -6.26 5.71 -7.05
C LEU A 147 -7.05 5.86 -8.36
N GLY A 148 -7.93 4.91 -8.69
CA GLY A 148 -8.76 4.95 -9.88
C GLY A 148 -9.67 6.18 -9.91
N VAL A 149 -10.35 6.48 -8.81
CA VAL A 149 -11.18 7.68 -8.67
C VAL A 149 -10.35 8.96 -8.82
N TYR A 150 -9.20 9.02 -8.19
CA TYR A 150 -8.29 10.16 -8.30
C TYR A 150 -7.85 10.41 -9.76
N LEU A 151 -7.45 9.35 -10.48
CA LEU A 151 -7.03 9.47 -11.88
C LEU A 151 -8.17 9.95 -12.79
N VAL A 152 -9.38 9.45 -12.58
CA VAL A 152 -10.55 9.88 -13.36
C VAL A 152 -10.90 11.34 -13.06
N SER A 153 -10.87 11.75 -11.79
CA SER A 153 -11.17 13.13 -11.41
C SER A 153 -10.10 14.12 -11.90
N SER A 154 -8.83 13.72 -11.90
CA SER A 154 -7.73 14.59 -12.38
C SER A 154 -7.70 14.76 -13.90
N THR A 155 -8.30 13.85 -14.66
CA THR A 155 -8.38 13.96 -16.14
C THR A 155 -9.63 14.71 -16.61
N SER A 156 -10.54 15.06 -15.72
CA SER A 156 -11.78 15.79 -16.05
C SER A 156 -11.66 17.31 -15.96
N VAL A 157 -10.44 17.85 -15.83
CA VAL A 157 -10.16 19.29 -15.79
C VAL A 157 -9.75 19.81 -17.16
#